data_147ea546113b64b9bb5ef36df80877c1
#
_entry.id   147ea546113b64b9bb5ef36df80877c1
#
_cell.length_a   1.000
_cell.length_b   1.000
_cell.length_c   1.000
_cell.angle_alpha   90.00
_cell.angle_beta   90.00
_cell.angle_gamma   90.00
#
_symmetry.space_group_name_H-M   'P 1'
#
loop_
_entity.id
_entity.type
_entity.pdbx_description
1 polymer ?
#
loop_
_entity_poly.entity_id
_entity_poly.type
_entity_poly.pdbx_seq_one_letter_code
_entity_poly.pdbx_strand_id
1 'polypeptide(L)'
;MASSALAARPTDNTGLYAFDPTDVVESLEAHGVSKLLVLNGHGGNDFRQMIRELQMRTPLFLCTLNWWTVPGLTHLFEDPGDHAGELETSLMMHLHP
;
A
#
# COMPACT_ATOMS: atom_id res chain seq x y z
N MET A 1 -14.30 -5.42 -13.84
CA MET A 1 -13.36 -4.79 -12.90
C MET A 1 -13.17 -5.70 -11.72
N ALA A 2 -11.97 -6.14 -11.48
CA ALA A 2 -11.71 -7.04 -10.38
C ALA A 2 -11.82 -6.27 -9.07
N SER A 3 -12.92 -6.47 -8.38
CA SER A 3 -13.09 -6.03 -7.02
C SER A 3 -12.95 -7.27 -6.15
N SER A 4 -11.79 -7.54 -5.63
CA SER A 4 -11.65 -8.61 -4.68
C SER A 4 -11.93 -8.09 -3.28
N ALA A 5 -12.81 -8.77 -2.58
CA ALA A 5 -12.95 -8.56 -1.16
C ALA A 5 -11.62 -8.89 -0.48
N LEU A 6 -11.08 -7.96 0.27
CA LEU A 6 -9.90 -8.19 1.07
C LEU A 6 -10.26 -9.17 2.18
N ALA A 7 -9.60 -10.34 2.19
CA ALA A 7 -9.80 -11.30 3.23
C ALA A 7 -9.07 -10.85 4.50
N ALA A 8 -9.84 -10.40 5.49
CA ALA A 8 -9.31 -10.19 6.82
C ALA A 8 -9.51 -11.48 7.63
N ARG A 9 -8.46 -11.93 8.29
CA ARG A 9 -8.50 -13.13 9.13
C ARG A 9 -8.30 -12.75 10.59
N PRO A 10 -8.96 -13.43 11.53
CA PRO A 10 -8.66 -13.24 12.94
C PRO A 10 -7.21 -13.66 13.21
N THR A 11 -6.48 -12.82 13.95
CA THR A 11 -5.06 -13.08 14.29
C THR A 11 -4.93 -13.98 15.52
N ASP A 12 -5.90 -13.92 16.41
CA ASP A 12 -5.96 -14.68 17.65
C ASP A 12 -7.39 -14.65 18.23
N ASN A 13 -7.52 -15.00 19.51
CA ASN A 13 -8.80 -15.00 20.23
C ASN A 13 -9.27 -13.61 20.69
N THR A 14 -8.58 -12.53 20.34
CA THR A 14 -8.96 -11.17 20.73
C THR A 14 -9.98 -10.54 19.80
N GLY A 15 -10.28 -11.17 18.65
CA GLY A 15 -11.15 -10.60 17.62
C GLY A 15 -10.44 -9.62 16.69
N LEU A 16 -9.14 -9.47 16.78
CA LEU A 16 -8.36 -8.66 15.87
C LEU A 16 -8.21 -9.37 14.52
N TYR A 17 -8.08 -8.55 13.48
CA TYR A 17 -7.91 -9.03 12.11
C TYR A 17 -6.63 -8.47 11.53
N ALA A 18 -5.94 -9.28 10.73
CA ALA A 18 -4.77 -8.84 9.96
C ALA A 18 -4.97 -9.16 8.49
N PHE A 19 -4.41 -8.33 7.63
CA PHE A 19 -4.30 -8.65 6.21
C PHE A 19 -3.16 -9.63 6.00
N ASP A 20 -3.45 -10.70 5.26
CA ASP A 20 -2.42 -11.55 4.71
C ASP A 20 -2.18 -11.15 3.26
N PRO A 21 -1.01 -10.57 2.93
CA PRO A 21 -0.69 -10.15 1.56
C PRO A 21 -0.78 -11.30 0.54
N THR A 22 -0.51 -12.52 0.97
CA THR A 22 -0.64 -13.71 0.12
C THR A 22 -2.08 -13.89 -0.33
N ASP A 23 -3.04 -13.74 0.57
CA ASP A 23 -4.48 -13.87 0.23
C ASP A 23 -4.92 -12.80 -0.75
N VAL A 24 -4.45 -11.56 -0.60
CA VAL A 24 -4.76 -10.47 -1.52
C VAL A 24 -4.24 -10.79 -2.92
N VAL A 25 -2.99 -11.22 -3.02
CA VAL A 25 -2.35 -11.57 -4.29
C VAL A 25 -3.07 -12.75 -4.96
N GLU A 26 -3.36 -13.79 -4.22
CA GLU A 26 -4.08 -14.97 -4.74
C GLU A 26 -5.48 -14.60 -5.24
N SER A 27 -6.19 -13.76 -4.50
CA SER A 27 -7.51 -13.27 -4.89
C SER A 27 -7.47 -12.48 -6.19
N LEU A 28 -6.52 -11.57 -6.34
CA LEU A 28 -6.34 -10.77 -7.55
C LEU A 28 -5.94 -11.64 -8.74
N GLU A 29 -5.05 -12.59 -8.53
CA GLU A 29 -4.64 -13.56 -9.55
C GLU A 29 -5.84 -14.37 -10.06
N ALA A 30 -6.68 -14.86 -9.15
CA ALA A 30 -7.89 -15.60 -9.49
C ALA A 30 -8.89 -14.79 -10.32
N HIS A 31 -8.87 -13.46 -10.20
CA HIS A 31 -9.71 -12.54 -10.97
C HIS A 31 -9.06 -12.05 -12.27
N GLY A 32 -7.93 -12.60 -12.65
CA GLY A 32 -7.27 -12.27 -13.92
C GLY A 32 -6.45 -10.98 -13.87
N VAL A 33 -6.17 -10.44 -12.71
CA VAL A 33 -5.28 -9.28 -12.56
C VAL A 33 -3.85 -9.72 -12.84
N SER A 34 -3.12 -8.96 -13.63
CA SER A 34 -1.73 -9.29 -14.00
C SER A 34 -0.69 -8.39 -13.37
N LYS A 35 -1.09 -7.24 -12.85
CA LYS A 35 -0.19 -6.24 -12.26
C LYS A 35 -0.81 -5.66 -11.00
N LEU A 36 -0.02 -5.53 -9.95
CA LEU A 36 -0.45 -4.94 -8.69
C LEU A 36 0.56 -3.89 -8.24
N LEU A 37 0.09 -2.67 -8.05
CA LEU A 37 0.83 -1.61 -7.39
C LEU A 37 0.35 -1.48 -5.95
N VAL A 38 1.26 -1.64 -5.01
CA VAL A 38 1.02 -1.34 -3.60
C VAL A 38 1.41 0.11 -3.34
N LEU A 39 0.43 0.97 -3.17
CA LEU A 39 0.66 2.37 -2.83
C LEU A 39 0.82 2.50 -1.32
N ASN A 40 2.02 2.84 -0.89
CA ASN A 40 2.32 3.02 0.53
C ASN A 40 1.99 4.46 0.96
N GLY A 41 1.06 4.56 1.89
CA GLY A 41 0.61 5.84 2.43
C GLY A 41 1.27 6.25 3.75
N HIS A 42 2.16 5.43 4.31
CA HIS A 42 2.74 5.71 5.64
C HIS A 42 4.21 5.32 5.70
N GLY A 43 5.05 6.27 6.15
CA GLY A 43 6.50 6.11 6.21
C GLY A 43 7.00 5.00 7.13
N GLY A 44 6.20 4.59 8.13
CA GLY A 44 6.50 3.46 8.99
C GLY A 44 6.37 2.09 8.32
N ASN A 45 5.77 2.02 7.14
CA ASN A 45 5.61 0.79 6.39
C ASN A 45 6.75 0.61 5.38
N ASP A 46 7.23 -0.61 5.25
CA ASP A 46 8.18 -0.99 4.21
C ASP A 46 7.70 -2.30 3.57
N PHE A 47 7.23 -2.21 2.33
CA PHE A 47 6.69 -3.36 1.59
C PHE A 47 7.71 -4.07 0.70
N ARG A 48 8.97 -3.62 0.67
CA ARG A 48 9.97 -4.15 -0.27
C ARG A 48 10.25 -5.63 -0.05
N GLN A 49 10.42 -6.05 1.19
CA GLN A 49 10.70 -7.45 1.50
C GLN A 49 9.50 -8.33 1.18
N MET A 50 8.31 -7.89 1.52
CA MET A 50 7.06 -8.57 1.19
C MET A 50 6.93 -8.78 -0.33
N ILE A 51 7.18 -7.73 -1.12
CA ILE A 51 7.14 -7.81 -2.58
C ILE A 51 8.14 -8.86 -3.10
N ARG A 52 9.37 -8.86 -2.58
CA ARG A 52 10.39 -9.83 -2.99
C ARG A 52 9.97 -11.26 -2.71
N GLU A 53 9.40 -11.52 -1.56
CA GLU A 53 8.95 -12.85 -1.17
C GLU A 53 7.74 -13.31 -1.99
N LEU A 54 6.75 -12.46 -2.17
CA LEU A 54 5.54 -12.79 -2.90
C LEU A 54 5.79 -12.94 -4.40
N GLN A 55 6.69 -12.14 -4.99
CA GLN A 55 7.00 -12.22 -6.42
C GLN A 55 7.48 -13.60 -6.85
N MET A 56 8.11 -14.33 -5.96
CA MET A 56 8.57 -15.70 -6.24
C MET A 56 7.42 -16.71 -6.31
N ARG A 57 6.23 -16.36 -5.83
CA ARG A 57 5.09 -17.27 -5.67
C ARG A 57 3.93 -16.95 -6.59
N THR A 58 3.99 -15.87 -7.35
CA THR A 58 2.90 -15.42 -8.18
C THR A 58 3.38 -14.94 -9.54
N PRO A 59 2.60 -15.19 -10.62
CA PRO A 59 2.87 -14.59 -11.93
C PRO A 59 2.48 -13.11 -12.01
N LEU A 60 1.77 -12.56 -11.02
CA LEU A 60 1.48 -11.13 -10.97
C LEU A 60 2.79 -10.33 -10.95
N PHE A 61 2.82 -9.24 -11.72
CA PHE A 61 3.86 -8.24 -11.56
C PHE A 61 3.54 -7.39 -10.33
N LEU A 62 4.43 -7.45 -9.32
CA LEU A 62 4.25 -6.72 -8.06
C LEU A 62 5.22 -5.55 -8.00
N CYS A 63 4.73 -4.38 -7.61
CA CYS A 63 5.57 -3.23 -7.32
C CYS A 63 4.98 -2.42 -6.17
N THR A 64 5.80 -1.60 -5.57
CA THR A 64 5.38 -0.69 -4.49
C THR A 64 5.89 0.71 -4.76
N LEU A 65 5.10 1.70 -4.37
CA LEU A 65 5.43 3.11 -4.45
C LEU A 65 5.14 3.77 -3.12
N ASN A 66 6.13 4.46 -2.59
CA ASN A 66 5.92 5.37 -1.47
C ASN A 66 5.44 6.71 -2.04
N TRP A 67 4.23 7.13 -1.69
CA TRP A 67 3.60 8.30 -2.32
C TRP A 67 4.43 9.58 -2.17
N TRP A 68 5.15 9.73 -1.06
CA TRP A 68 5.99 10.92 -0.82
C TRP A 68 7.27 10.96 -1.65
N THR A 69 7.60 9.90 -2.37
CA THR A 69 8.77 9.84 -3.26
C THR A 69 8.45 10.16 -4.71
N VAL A 70 7.22 10.53 -5.01
CA VAL A 70 6.82 10.91 -6.37
C VAL A 70 7.65 12.13 -6.81
N PRO A 71 8.31 12.07 -7.99
CA PRO A 71 9.17 13.15 -8.46
C PRO A 71 8.44 14.49 -8.54
N GLY A 72 9.11 15.55 -8.06
CA GLY A 72 8.58 16.90 -8.07
C GLY A 72 7.68 17.27 -6.91
N LEU A 73 7.25 16.28 -6.12
CA LEU A 73 6.29 16.52 -5.02
C LEU A 73 6.90 17.41 -3.93
N THR A 74 8.15 17.14 -3.52
CA THR A 74 8.81 17.87 -2.43
C THR A 74 9.16 19.30 -2.79
N HIS A 75 9.26 19.62 -4.08
CA HIS A 75 9.53 20.99 -4.54
C HIS A 75 8.37 21.96 -4.31
N LEU A 76 7.19 21.45 -3.99
CA LEU A 76 6.00 22.25 -3.72
C LEU A 76 5.99 22.81 -2.29
N PHE A 77 6.91 22.39 -1.44
CA PHE A 77 6.91 22.69 -0.02
C PHE A 77 8.28 23.27 0.39
N GLU A 78 8.26 24.24 1.31
CA GLU A 78 9.48 24.78 1.92
C GLU A 78 10.10 23.75 2.87
N ASP A 79 9.27 23.13 3.70
CA ASP A 79 9.63 22.04 4.59
C ASP A 79 8.55 20.96 4.52
N PRO A 80 8.75 19.94 3.66
CA PRO A 80 7.77 18.86 3.54
C PRO A 80 7.47 18.16 4.87
N GLY A 81 8.42 18.17 5.79
CA GLY A 81 8.31 17.54 7.08
C GLY A 81 8.45 16.02 6.98
N ASP A 82 8.30 15.38 8.13
CA ASP A 82 8.30 13.93 8.24
C ASP A 82 6.87 13.47 8.51
N HIS A 83 6.46 13.47 9.77
CA HIS A 83 5.12 13.07 10.17
C HIS A 83 4.25 14.30 10.42
N ALA A 84 3.05 14.31 9.85
CA ALA A 84 2.10 15.42 9.96
C ALA A 84 2.69 16.79 9.56
N GLY A 85 3.68 16.79 8.65
CA GLY A 85 4.28 18.00 8.09
C GLY A 85 3.42 18.65 7.01
N GLU A 86 3.99 19.61 6.29
CA GLU A 86 3.28 20.32 5.20
C GLU A 86 2.74 19.36 4.15
N LEU A 87 3.53 18.36 3.77
CA LEU A 87 3.17 17.40 2.74
C LEU A 87 1.92 16.61 3.13
N GLU A 88 1.93 15.96 4.27
CA GLU A 88 0.80 15.15 4.75
C GLU A 88 -0.42 16.02 5.07
N THR A 89 -0.21 17.13 5.74
CA THR A 89 -1.29 18.03 6.15
C THR A 89 -2.02 18.60 4.94
N SER A 90 -1.29 19.04 3.91
CA SER A 90 -1.91 19.57 2.70
C SER A 90 -2.74 18.52 1.96
N LEU A 91 -2.28 17.28 1.91
CA LEU A 91 -3.02 16.18 1.31
C LEU A 91 -4.33 15.92 2.08
N MET A 92 -4.24 15.86 3.41
CA MET A 92 -5.43 15.65 4.24
C MET A 92 -6.44 16.78 4.11
N MET A 93 -5.99 18.03 4.03
CA MET A 93 -6.87 19.18 3.81
C MET A 93 -7.54 19.14 2.44
N HIS A 94 -6.89 18.57 1.44
CA HIS A 94 -7.46 18.39 0.11
C HIS A 94 -8.54 17.30 0.10
N LEU A 95 -8.25 16.17 0.73
CA LEU A 95 -9.15 15.02 0.75
C LEU A 95 -10.34 15.21 1.71
N HIS A 96 -10.11 15.93 2.80
CA HIS A 96 -11.10 16.17 3.86
C HIS A 96 -11.06 17.65 4.27
N PRO A 97 -11.59 18.53 3.42
CA PRO A 97 -11.56 19.98 3.67
C PRO A 97 -12.41 20.40 4.87
#